data_f2d4e882534efe63dd91e31668240ad0
#
_entry.id   f2d4e882534efe63dd91e31668240ad0
#
_cell.length_a   1.000
_cell.length_b   1.000
_cell.length_c   1.000
_cell.angle_alpha   90.00
_cell.angle_beta   90.00
_cell.angle_gamma   90.00
#
_symmetry.space_group_name_H-M   'P 1'
#
loop_
_entity.id
_entity.type
_entity.pdbx_description
1 polymer ?
#
loop_
_entity_poly.entity_id
_entity_poly.type
_entity_poly.pdbx_seq_one_letter_code
_entity_poly.pdbx_strand_id
1 'polypeptide(L)'
;MRKTLFRLSMIAFTLLGMQSTLTAQEKTPLNQVVNTLKERISLAGYAQLGYTYDDAANPDNTFDIKRIIFMAHGKITDRWTCDFMYDFYNGGMLLEVYTDYRILSGLTARIGEFKVPYTIENELSPTTVE
;
A
#
# COMPACT_ATOMS: atom_id res chain seq x y z
N MET A 1 9.55 -46.21 -31.90
CA MET A 1 10.19 -44.91 -32.16
C MET A 1 9.32 -43.92 -32.92
N ARG A 2 8.49 -44.28 -33.91
CA ARG A 2 7.65 -43.32 -34.67
C ARG A 2 6.50 -42.66 -33.85
N LYS A 3 5.97 -43.34 -32.82
CA LYS A 3 4.85 -42.82 -32.00
C LYS A 3 5.28 -41.78 -30.95
N THR A 4 6.52 -41.81 -30.50
CA THR A 4 7.08 -40.83 -29.55
C THR A 4 7.45 -39.52 -30.22
N LEU A 5 7.95 -39.56 -31.45
CA LEU A 5 8.25 -38.39 -32.27
C LEU A 5 6.97 -37.58 -32.60
N PHE A 6 5.85 -38.28 -32.87
CA PHE A 6 4.58 -37.63 -33.17
C PHE A 6 3.97 -36.94 -31.94
N ARG A 7 4.15 -37.49 -30.75
CA ARG A 7 3.70 -36.89 -29.50
C ARG A 7 4.55 -35.66 -29.10
N LEU A 8 5.86 -35.71 -29.36
CA LEU A 8 6.73 -34.54 -29.11
C LEU A 8 6.41 -33.38 -30.06
N SER A 9 6.10 -33.68 -31.32
CA SER A 9 5.70 -32.65 -32.31
C SER A 9 4.37 -31.98 -31.96
N MET A 10 3.42 -32.75 -31.39
CA MET A 10 2.12 -32.18 -30.95
C MET A 10 2.24 -31.28 -29.72
N ILE A 11 3.14 -31.61 -28.79
CA ILE A 11 3.41 -30.80 -27.62
C ILE A 11 4.14 -29.50 -27.99
N ALA A 12 5.07 -29.55 -28.95
CA ALA A 12 5.76 -28.37 -29.45
C ALA A 12 4.80 -27.40 -30.19
N PHE A 13 3.82 -27.93 -30.91
CA PHE A 13 2.84 -27.12 -31.63
C PHE A 13 1.84 -26.45 -30.70
N THR A 14 1.45 -27.07 -29.58
CA THR A 14 0.59 -26.44 -28.56
C THR A 14 1.31 -25.35 -27.77
N LEU A 15 2.62 -25.47 -27.56
CA LEU A 15 3.43 -24.44 -26.90
C LEU A 15 3.68 -23.21 -27.79
N LEU A 16 3.79 -23.39 -29.11
CA LEU A 16 3.90 -22.23 -30.03
C LEU A 16 2.56 -21.50 -30.20
N GLY A 17 1.42 -22.17 -30.04
CA GLY A 17 0.10 -21.55 -30.14
C GLY A 17 -0.28 -20.65 -28.97
N MET A 18 0.40 -20.75 -27.83
CA MET A 18 0.11 -19.95 -26.64
C MET A 18 0.84 -18.59 -26.60
N GLN A 19 1.76 -18.34 -27.52
CA GLN A 19 2.51 -17.06 -27.53
C GLN A 19 1.84 -15.94 -28.31
N SER A 20 0.77 -16.23 -29.07
CA SER A 20 0.11 -15.22 -29.91
C SER A 20 -1.10 -14.55 -29.28
N THR A 21 -1.46 -14.86 -28.03
CA THR A 21 -2.61 -14.25 -27.33
C THR A 21 -2.22 -13.19 -26.29
N LEU A 22 -0.94 -12.86 -26.13
CA LEU A 22 -0.48 -11.88 -25.15
C LEU A 22 -0.33 -10.45 -25.68
N THR A 23 -0.55 -10.20 -26.96
CA THR A 23 -0.40 -8.87 -27.57
C THR A 23 -1.72 -8.17 -27.92
N ALA A 24 -2.88 -8.73 -27.58
CA ALA A 24 -4.19 -8.12 -27.88
C ALA A 24 -4.87 -7.53 -26.64
N GLN A 25 -4.12 -7.08 -25.63
CA GLN A 25 -4.69 -6.47 -24.42
C GLN A 25 -4.38 -4.97 -24.30
N GLU A 26 -4.38 -4.28 -25.43
CA GLU A 26 -4.46 -2.81 -25.44
C GLU A 26 -5.91 -2.38 -25.60
N LYS A 27 -6.39 -1.60 -24.61
CA LYS A 27 -7.68 -0.90 -24.54
C LYS A 27 -8.88 -1.69 -24.04
N THR A 28 -8.71 -2.46 -22.98
CA THR A 28 -9.87 -2.88 -22.19
C THR A 28 -10.30 -1.71 -21.29
N PRO A 29 -11.60 -1.47 -21.07
CA PRO A 29 -12.07 -0.45 -20.11
C PRO A 29 -11.47 -0.63 -18.71
N LEU A 30 -11.04 -1.83 -18.37
CA LEU A 30 -10.31 -2.15 -17.14
C LEU A 30 -8.99 -1.37 -17.03
N ASN A 31 -8.22 -1.20 -18.10
CA ASN A 31 -6.96 -0.46 -18.06
C ASN A 31 -7.18 1.04 -17.82
N GLN A 32 -8.27 1.60 -18.32
CA GLN A 32 -8.63 2.99 -18.03
C GLN A 32 -9.02 3.16 -16.56
N VAL A 33 -9.79 2.22 -16.01
CA VAL A 33 -10.15 2.23 -14.58
C VAL A 33 -8.91 2.08 -13.71
N VAL A 34 -8.01 1.15 -14.02
CA VAL A 34 -6.75 0.95 -13.28
C VAL A 34 -5.87 2.20 -13.33
N ASN A 35 -5.73 2.85 -14.49
CA ASN A 35 -4.94 4.08 -14.60
C ASN A 35 -5.57 5.23 -13.80
N THR A 36 -6.89 5.41 -13.88
CA THR A 36 -7.61 6.41 -13.08
C THR A 36 -7.46 6.14 -11.58
N LEU A 37 -7.51 4.88 -11.15
CA LEU A 37 -7.28 4.51 -9.76
C LEU A 37 -5.85 4.81 -9.31
N LYS A 38 -4.85 4.51 -10.13
CA LYS A 38 -3.43 4.83 -9.84
C LYS A 38 -3.18 6.32 -9.71
N GLU A 39 -3.87 7.14 -10.47
CA GLU A 39 -3.77 8.61 -10.40
C GLU A 39 -4.49 9.20 -9.19
N ARG A 40 -5.51 8.50 -8.68
CA ARG A 40 -6.37 8.99 -7.60
C ARG A 40 -6.12 8.37 -6.24
N ILE A 41 -5.48 7.19 -6.20
CA ILE A 41 -5.21 6.47 -4.96
C ILE A 41 -3.71 6.32 -4.80
N SER A 42 -3.19 6.82 -3.69
CA SER A 42 -1.81 6.62 -3.24
C SER A 42 -1.81 5.70 -2.04
N LEU A 43 -1.01 4.65 -2.11
CA LEU A 43 -0.81 3.69 -1.02
C LEU A 43 0.62 3.82 -0.54
N ALA A 44 0.81 3.86 0.77
CA ALA A 44 2.11 3.89 1.42
C ALA A 44 2.08 3.01 2.67
N GLY A 45 3.25 2.69 3.18
CA GLY A 45 3.35 1.95 4.43
C GLY A 45 4.80 1.79 4.84
N TYR A 46 5.01 1.53 6.11
CA TYR A 46 6.32 1.22 6.67
C TYR A 46 6.19 0.23 7.83
N ALA A 47 7.28 -0.47 8.11
CA ALA A 47 7.44 -1.29 9.29
C ALA A 47 8.61 -0.75 10.12
N GLN A 48 8.40 -0.60 11.42
CA GLN A 48 9.45 -0.21 12.36
C GLN A 48 9.87 -1.45 13.15
N LEU A 49 11.17 -1.75 13.07
CA LEU A 49 11.80 -2.84 13.77
C LEU A 49 12.65 -2.26 14.90
N GLY A 50 12.62 -2.88 16.06
CA GLY A 50 13.48 -2.57 17.19
C GLY A 50 14.41 -3.72 17.50
N TYR A 51 15.62 -3.43 17.96
CA TYR A 51 16.53 -4.39 18.57
C TYR A 51 16.85 -3.93 19.99
N THR A 52 16.56 -4.79 20.96
CA THR A 52 16.91 -4.52 22.35
C THR A 52 18.12 -5.37 22.71
N TYR A 53 19.17 -4.70 23.14
CA TYR A 53 20.37 -5.33 23.71
C TYR A 53 20.34 -5.14 25.23
N ASP A 54 20.42 -6.24 25.97
CA ASP A 54 20.53 -6.21 27.42
C ASP A 54 21.91 -6.77 27.83
N ASP A 55 22.68 -5.98 28.58
CA ASP A 55 24.02 -6.32 29.09
C ASP A 55 23.97 -6.95 30.50
N ALA A 56 22.79 -7.34 30.95
CA ALA A 56 22.61 -8.00 32.25
C ALA A 56 23.20 -9.43 32.27
N ALA A 57 23.34 -10.02 33.47
CA ALA A 57 23.91 -11.34 33.64
C ALA A 57 23.14 -12.48 32.92
N ASN A 58 21.93 -12.19 32.41
CA ASN A 58 21.12 -13.08 31.61
C ASN A 58 20.61 -12.30 30.39
N PRO A 59 21.46 -12.06 29.37
CA PRO A 59 21.14 -11.19 28.26
C PRO A 59 19.98 -11.76 27.43
N ASP A 60 18.89 -10.99 27.31
CA ASP A 60 17.74 -11.30 26.46
C ASP A 60 17.74 -10.34 25.26
N ASN A 61 18.49 -10.72 24.25
CA ASN A 61 18.60 -9.94 23.03
C ASN A 61 17.44 -10.28 22.11
N THR A 62 16.57 -9.31 21.84
CA THR A 62 15.34 -9.54 21.10
C THR A 62 15.16 -8.56 19.95
N PHE A 63 14.76 -9.07 18.79
CA PHE A 63 14.22 -8.29 17.71
C PHE A 63 12.71 -8.17 17.86
N ASP A 64 12.21 -6.94 17.93
CA ASP A 64 10.79 -6.66 18.05
C ASP A 64 10.29 -5.88 16.84
N ILE A 65 9.11 -6.22 16.38
CA ILE A 65 8.35 -5.35 15.50
C ILE A 65 7.66 -4.31 16.39
N LYS A 66 7.88 -3.04 16.11
CA LYS A 66 7.27 -1.94 16.88
C LYS A 66 5.96 -1.46 16.26
N ARG A 67 5.90 -1.39 14.93
CA ARG A 67 4.73 -0.93 14.17
C ARG A 67 4.74 -1.49 12.77
N ILE A 68 3.56 -1.68 12.19
CA ILE A 68 3.34 -1.96 10.78
C ILE A 68 2.22 -1.05 10.31
N ILE A 69 2.59 0.09 9.74
CA ILE A 69 1.66 1.13 9.34
C ILE A 69 1.33 1.01 7.86
N PHE A 70 0.05 1.06 7.55
CA PHE A 70 -0.47 1.18 6.20
C PHE A 70 -1.25 2.47 6.07
N MET A 71 -1.01 3.18 4.98
CA MET A 71 -1.64 4.46 4.66
C MET A 71 -2.25 4.40 3.28
N ALA A 72 -3.47 4.89 3.15
CA ALA A 72 -4.14 5.05 1.87
C ALA A 72 -4.67 6.49 1.77
N HIS A 73 -4.28 7.18 0.71
CA HIS A 73 -4.77 8.50 0.37
C HIS A 73 -5.58 8.41 -0.92
N GLY A 74 -6.82 8.92 -0.89
CA GLY A 74 -7.73 8.91 -2.02
C GLY A 74 -8.14 10.32 -2.44
N LYS A 75 -7.98 10.64 -3.72
CA LYS A 75 -8.44 11.90 -4.32
C LYS A 75 -9.77 11.66 -5.02
N ILE A 76 -10.88 12.00 -4.37
CA ILE A 76 -12.23 11.82 -4.93
C ILE A 76 -12.47 12.87 -6.02
N THR A 77 -12.17 14.14 -5.71
CA THR A 77 -12.19 15.26 -6.65
C THR A 77 -10.98 16.17 -6.37
N ASP A 78 -10.79 17.24 -7.16
CA ASP A 78 -9.72 18.22 -6.89
C ASP A 78 -9.90 18.99 -5.58
N ARG A 79 -11.08 18.93 -5.00
CA ARG A 79 -11.40 19.60 -3.74
C ARG A 79 -11.68 18.64 -2.60
N TRP A 80 -11.83 17.36 -2.87
CA TRP A 80 -12.25 16.36 -1.89
C TRP A 80 -11.28 15.19 -1.86
N THR A 81 -10.64 14.99 -0.71
CA THR A 81 -9.72 13.88 -0.44
C THR A 81 -10.18 13.08 0.77
N CYS A 82 -9.73 11.86 0.87
CA CYS A 82 -9.90 11.01 2.04
C CYS A 82 -8.58 10.34 2.39
N ASP A 83 -8.34 10.18 3.68
CA ASP A 83 -7.14 9.60 4.24
C ASP A 83 -7.50 8.49 5.22
N PHE A 84 -6.71 7.42 5.18
CA PHE A 84 -6.87 6.26 6.03
C PHE A 84 -5.49 5.79 6.50
N MET A 85 -5.34 5.56 7.81
CA MET A 85 -4.11 5.06 8.42
C MET A 85 -4.43 3.98 9.44
N TYR A 86 -3.76 2.84 9.29
CA TYR A 86 -3.99 1.67 10.13
C TYR A 86 -2.67 1.03 10.57
N ASP A 87 -2.56 0.70 11.85
CA ASP A 87 -1.46 -0.08 12.40
C ASP A 87 -1.89 -1.54 12.51
N PHE A 88 -1.20 -2.43 11.82
CA PHE A 88 -1.45 -3.88 11.85
C PHE A 88 -0.78 -4.59 13.01
N TYR A 89 0.08 -3.90 13.76
CA TYR A 89 0.81 -4.51 14.84
C TYR A 89 -0.07 -4.68 16.09
N ASN A 90 0.16 -5.77 16.85
CA ASN A 90 -0.40 -6.05 18.18
C ASN A 90 -1.94 -5.95 18.28
N GLY A 91 -2.63 -6.60 17.33
CA GLY A 91 -4.10 -6.67 17.30
C GLY A 91 -4.76 -5.67 16.36
N GLY A 92 -3.99 -4.79 15.79
CA GLY A 92 -4.47 -3.80 14.83
C GLY A 92 -5.21 -2.62 15.47
N MET A 93 -4.93 -1.42 15.02
CA MET A 93 -5.58 -0.20 15.47
C MET A 93 -5.79 0.79 14.33
N LEU A 94 -6.99 1.33 14.24
CA LEU A 94 -7.27 2.47 13.37
C LEU A 94 -6.60 3.70 14.00
N LEU A 95 -5.69 4.34 13.25
CA LEU A 95 -5.00 5.53 13.71
C LEU A 95 -5.68 6.79 13.24
N GLU A 96 -6.04 6.84 11.95
CA GLU A 96 -6.70 7.98 11.36
C GLU A 96 -7.65 7.54 10.24
N VAL A 97 -8.82 8.14 10.18
CA VAL A 97 -9.74 8.08 9.06
C VAL A 97 -10.50 9.38 8.95
N TYR A 98 -10.19 10.17 7.94
CA TYR A 98 -10.82 11.47 7.76
C TYR A 98 -10.98 11.81 6.29
N THR A 99 -11.81 12.83 6.07
CA THR A 99 -12.01 13.40 4.74
C THR A 99 -11.85 14.92 4.82
N ASP A 100 -11.18 15.47 3.82
CA ASP A 100 -10.92 16.89 3.65
C ASP A 100 -11.71 17.45 2.48
N TYR A 101 -12.44 18.51 2.70
CA TYR A 101 -13.11 19.25 1.65
C TYR A 101 -12.63 20.70 1.61
N ARG A 102 -12.00 21.08 0.50
CA ARG A 102 -11.53 22.45 0.26
C ARG A 102 -12.69 23.35 -0.13
N ILE A 103 -13.11 24.20 0.79
CA ILE A 103 -14.21 25.16 0.59
C ILE A 103 -13.71 26.31 -0.27
N LEU A 104 -12.59 26.90 0.11
CA LEU A 104 -11.94 28.05 -0.52
C LEU A 104 -10.41 27.86 -0.54
N SER A 105 -9.70 28.74 -1.28
CA SER A 105 -8.25 28.83 -1.17
C SER A 105 -7.88 29.27 0.26
N GLY A 106 -7.28 28.35 1.05
CA GLY A 106 -6.90 28.58 2.44
C GLY A 106 -7.93 28.13 3.50
N LEU A 107 -9.12 27.63 3.11
CA LEU A 107 -10.10 27.07 4.02
C LEU A 107 -10.47 25.64 3.62
N THR A 108 -10.14 24.69 4.49
CA THR A 108 -10.46 23.27 4.34
C THR A 108 -11.26 22.80 5.55
N ALA A 109 -12.36 22.12 5.33
CA ALA A 109 -13.10 21.41 6.36
C ALA A 109 -12.61 19.98 6.45
N ARG A 110 -12.27 19.50 7.65
CA ARG A 110 -11.89 18.12 7.94
C ARG A 110 -12.93 17.48 8.84
N ILE A 111 -13.32 16.25 8.50
CA ILE A 111 -14.28 15.45 9.27
C ILE A 111 -13.74 14.03 9.36
N GLY A 112 -13.75 13.47 10.57
CA GLY A 112 -13.32 12.11 10.86
C GLY A 112 -12.47 12.01 12.12
N GLU A 113 -11.79 10.89 12.27
CA GLU A 113 -10.85 10.64 13.34
C GLU A 113 -9.43 10.97 12.86
N PHE A 114 -8.78 11.90 13.52
CA PHE A 114 -7.43 12.36 13.19
C PHE A 114 -6.73 12.93 14.41
N LYS A 115 -5.41 12.97 14.36
CA LYS A 115 -4.61 13.60 15.41
C LYS A 115 -4.89 15.10 15.46
N VAL A 116 -5.25 15.58 16.64
CA VAL A 116 -5.46 17.02 16.84
C VAL A 116 -4.10 17.69 16.99
N PRO A 117 -3.80 18.77 16.24
CA PRO A 117 -2.51 19.44 16.27
C PRO A 117 -2.37 20.30 17.56
N TYR A 118 -2.10 19.65 18.69
CA TYR A 118 -1.84 20.37 19.96
C TYR A 118 -0.41 20.89 20.06
N THR A 119 0.55 20.18 19.45
CA THR A 119 1.96 20.53 19.44
C THR A 119 2.59 20.19 18.09
N ILE A 120 3.71 20.82 17.79
CA ILE A 120 4.49 20.54 16.57
C ILE A 120 4.89 19.06 16.51
N GLU A 121 5.22 18.47 17.64
CA GLU A 121 5.62 17.06 17.74
C GLU A 121 4.49 16.10 17.36
N ASN A 122 3.24 16.47 17.59
CA ASN A 122 2.09 15.63 17.29
C ASN A 122 1.79 15.54 15.78
N GLU A 123 2.20 16.53 15.00
CA GLU A 123 2.07 16.57 13.54
C GLU A 123 3.24 15.88 12.84
N LEU A 124 4.39 15.73 13.50
CA LEU A 124 5.55 15.11 12.91
C LEU A 124 5.34 13.60 12.79
N SER A 125 5.77 13.06 11.65
CA SER A 125 5.79 11.61 11.47
C SER A 125 6.74 10.98 12.49
N PRO A 126 6.38 9.82 13.08
CA PRO A 126 7.29 9.08 13.96
C PRO A 126 8.66 8.79 13.31
N THR A 127 8.72 8.71 11.98
CA THR A 127 9.97 8.51 11.24
C THR A 127 10.83 9.76 11.11
N THR A 128 10.34 10.93 11.55
CA THR A 128 11.07 12.20 11.45
C THR A 128 11.67 12.61 12.79
N VAL A 129 11.20 12.03 13.89
CA VAL A 129 11.55 12.42 15.27
C VAL A 129 12.61 11.52 15.90
N GLU A 130 12.93 10.38 15.28
CA GLU A 130 13.99 9.44 15.74
C GLU A 130 15.38 9.77 15.23
#